data_cd84e52c4d7c12c8a918d9b72b727357
#
_entry.id   cd84e52c4d7c12c8a918d9b72b727357
#
_cell.length_a   1.000
_cell.length_b   1.000
_cell.length_c   1.000
_cell.angle_alpha   90.00
_cell.angle_beta   90.00
_cell.angle_gamma   90.00
#
_symmetry.space_group_name_H-M   'P 1'
#
loop_
_entity.id
_entity.type
_entity.pdbx_description
1 polymer ?
#
loop_
_entity_poly.entity_id
_entity_poly.type
_entity_poly.pdbx_seq_one_letter_code
_entity_poly.pdbx_strand_id
1 'polypeptide(L)'
;MAFKETTTIPYTPKQVFSGLTNRDFHVYAADAFRADLDEFSVMPHEPTSDDTVSVNIQRTVNGEDFANKLPSAVQRFAKGRVAIEQTEAWSAAADDGARDANATIKVPMAKATATATIKLYPTEDGSGTVVETEGSVKSTIPLMGSKIAQLAEPQVGKFLNGLTKKLEAWLKEH
;
A
#
# COMPACT_ATOMS: atom_id res chain seq x y z
N MET A 1 -11.99 13.41 5.63
CA MET A 1 -10.62 13.38 6.18
C MET A 1 -9.73 12.56 5.28
N ALA A 2 -8.48 12.90 5.24
CA ALA A 2 -7.51 12.25 4.36
C ALA A 2 -6.23 11.93 5.13
N PHE A 3 -5.47 10.98 4.63
CA PHE A 3 -4.12 10.73 5.11
C PHE A 3 -3.10 11.17 4.06
N LYS A 4 -1.93 11.59 4.52
CA LYS A 4 -0.80 11.93 3.64
C LYS A 4 0.48 11.48 4.32
N GLU A 5 1.29 10.73 3.59
CA GLU A 5 2.58 10.25 4.04
C GLU A 5 3.64 10.57 3.00
N THR A 6 4.81 10.98 3.46
CA THR A 6 5.95 11.26 2.58
C THR A 6 7.18 10.59 3.17
N THR A 7 7.88 9.83 2.36
CA THR A 7 9.11 9.14 2.76
C THR A 7 10.13 9.30 1.65
N THR A 8 11.40 9.46 2.02
CA THR A 8 12.51 9.50 1.07
C THR A 8 13.39 8.28 1.30
N ILE A 9 13.73 7.56 0.22
CA ILE A 9 14.60 6.39 0.29
C ILE A 9 15.78 6.56 -0.68
N PRO A 10 16.98 6.04 -0.32
CA PRO A 10 18.22 6.31 -1.07
C PRO A 10 18.39 5.38 -2.28
N TYR A 11 17.37 5.27 -3.12
CA TYR A 11 17.36 4.46 -4.33
C TYR A 11 16.65 5.23 -5.44
N THR A 12 16.96 4.92 -6.70
CA THR A 12 16.34 5.61 -7.83
C THR A 12 14.86 5.26 -7.95
N PRO A 13 14.03 6.11 -8.59
CA PRO A 13 12.63 5.77 -8.83
C PRO A 13 12.46 4.43 -9.57
N LYS A 14 13.35 4.11 -10.49
CA LYS A 14 13.35 2.83 -11.19
C LYS A 14 13.55 1.66 -10.24
N GLN A 15 14.51 1.77 -9.31
CA GLN A 15 14.77 0.74 -8.30
C GLN A 15 13.59 0.60 -7.35
N VAL A 16 13.01 1.70 -6.91
CA VAL A 16 11.83 1.71 -6.03
C VAL A 16 10.65 1.04 -6.72
N PHE A 17 10.36 1.42 -7.95
CA PHE A 17 9.28 0.82 -8.73
C PHE A 17 9.52 -0.68 -8.96
N SER A 18 10.74 -1.06 -9.29
CA SER A 18 11.11 -2.47 -9.48
C SER A 18 10.83 -3.29 -8.21
N GLY A 19 11.11 -2.75 -7.03
CA GLY A 19 10.80 -3.42 -5.77
C GLY A 19 9.30 -3.52 -5.51
N LEU A 20 8.56 -2.44 -5.73
CA LEU A 20 7.11 -2.41 -5.52
C LEU A 20 6.36 -3.35 -6.46
N THR A 21 6.94 -3.70 -7.58
CA THR A 21 6.35 -4.65 -8.54
C THR A 21 7.00 -6.03 -8.50
N ASN A 22 7.81 -6.31 -7.49
CA ASN A 22 8.50 -7.58 -7.31
C ASN A 22 7.76 -8.45 -6.29
N ARG A 23 7.41 -9.67 -6.69
CA ARG A 23 6.72 -10.61 -5.82
C ARG A 23 7.52 -10.92 -4.55
N ASP A 24 8.83 -11.10 -4.67
CA ASP A 24 9.69 -11.45 -3.54
C ASP A 24 9.69 -10.36 -2.47
N PHE A 25 9.64 -9.10 -2.87
CA PHE A 25 9.47 -8.01 -1.91
C PHE A 25 8.14 -8.14 -1.16
N HIS A 26 7.04 -8.42 -1.86
CA HIS A 26 5.72 -8.54 -1.22
C HIS A 26 5.63 -9.77 -0.31
N VAL A 27 6.33 -10.84 -0.62
CA VAL A 27 6.48 -11.99 0.28
C VAL A 27 7.21 -11.56 1.56
N TYR A 28 8.32 -10.86 1.41
CA TYR A 28 9.08 -10.33 2.54
C TYR A 28 8.24 -9.38 3.40
N ALA A 29 7.52 -8.46 2.77
CA ALA A 29 6.66 -7.50 3.48
C ALA A 29 5.50 -8.19 4.20
N ALA A 30 4.87 -9.17 3.56
CA ALA A 30 3.79 -9.93 4.16
C ALA A 30 4.26 -10.62 5.45
N ASP A 31 5.41 -11.27 5.39
CA ASP A 31 6.00 -11.92 6.57
C ASP A 31 6.26 -10.90 7.69
N ALA A 32 6.82 -9.74 7.35
CA ALA A 32 7.10 -8.68 8.33
C ALA A 32 5.84 -8.13 9.00
N PHE A 33 4.71 -8.08 8.28
CA PHE A 33 3.42 -7.62 8.81
C PHE A 33 2.55 -8.75 9.35
N ARG A 34 3.06 -9.98 9.43
CA ARG A 34 2.30 -11.17 9.85
C ARG A 34 1.06 -11.40 8.98
N ALA A 35 1.20 -11.16 7.70
CA ALA A 35 0.16 -11.38 6.70
C ALA A 35 0.51 -12.59 5.85
N ASP A 36 -0.51 -13.20 5.26
CA ASP A 36 -0.32 -14.18 4.21
C ASP A 36 -0.51 -13.46 2.87
N LEU A 37 0.43 -13.65 1.96
CA LEU A 37 0.29 -13.17 0.59
C LEU A 37 -0.45 -14.24 -0.20
N ASP A 38 -1.72 -13.98 -0.50
CA ASP A 38 -2.58 -14.95 -1.18
C ASP A 38 -2.43 -14.89 -2.69
N GLU A 39 -2.27 -13.69 -3.23
CA GLU A 39 -2.12 -13.47 -4.66
C GLU A 39 -1.29 -12.22 -4.91
N PHE A 40 -0.48 -12.29 -5.96
CA PHE A 40 0.27 -11.16 -6.47
C PHE A 40 0.42 -11.28 -7.97
N SER A 41 0.05 -10.25 -8.71
CA SER A 41 0.23 -10.21 -10.16
C SER A 41 0.58 -8.80 -10.63
N VAL A 42 1.39 -8.75 -11.68
CA VAL A 42 1.81 -7.52 -12.35
C VAL A 42 1.60 -7.70 -13.85
N MET A 43 0.93 -6.74 -14.47
CA MET A 43 0.71 -6.76 -15.92
C MET A 43 1.18 -5.44 -16.53
N PRO A 44 2.10 -5.46 -17.49
CA PRO A 44 2.82 -6.64 -18.02
C PRO A 44 3.80 -7.24 -17.01
N HIS A 45 4.19 -8.50 -17.19
CA HIS A 45 5.07 -9.22 -16.24
C HIS A 45 6.44 -8.57 -16.06
N GLU A 46 6.99 -8.02 -17.12
CA GLU A 46 8.29 -7.35 -17.12
C GLU A 46 8.10 -5.93 -17.67
N PRO A 47 7.56 -5.01 -16.86
CA PRO A 47 7.24 -3.67 -17.36
C PRO A 47 8.49 -2.88 -17.69
N THR A 48 8.39 -2.16 -18.82
CA THR A 48 9.42 -1.19 -19.24
C THR A 48 9.00 0.21 -18.81
N SER A 49 9.87 1.19 -19.02
CA SER A 49 9.56 2.58 -18.71
C SER A 49 8.39 3.16 -19.52
N ASP A 50 8.10 2.57 -20.69
CA ASP A 50 7.02 3.02 -21.56
C ASP A 50 5.66 2.42 -21.21
N ASP A 51 5.63 1.43 -20.33
CA ASP A 51 4.40 0.71 -19.99
C ASP A 51 3.63 1.37 -18.87
N THR A 52 2.30 1.40 -19.03
CA THR A 52 1.42 1.51 -17.86
C THR A 52 1.33 0.12 -17.21
N VAL A 53 1.23 0.07 -15.90
CA VAL A 53 1.36 -1.18 -15.16
C VAL A 53 0.20 -1.34 -14.20
N SER A 54 -0.39 -2.54 -14.18
CA SER A 54 -1.44 -2.91 -13.22
C SER A 54 -0.87 -3.91 -12.22
N VAL A 55 -1.12 -3.68 -10.94
CA VAL A 55 -0.69 -4.57 -9.86
C VAL A 55 -1.93 -5.00 -9.07
N ASN A 56 -2.00 -6.28 -8.74
CA ASN A 56 -3.06 -6.84 -7.91
C ASN A 56 -2.40 -7.63 -6.77
N ILE A 57 -2.76 -7.29 -5.55
CA ILE A 57 -2.19 -7.90 -4.34
C ILE A 57 -3.35 -8.32 -3.44
N GLN A 58 -3.36 -9.58 -3.03
CA GLN A 58 -4.34 -10.06 -2.06
C GLN A 58 -3.60 -10.61 -0.85
N ARG A 59 -3.99 -10.15 0.31
CA ARG A 59 -3.41 -10.54 1.60
C ARG A 59 -4.50 -10.95 2.56
N THR A 60 -4.13 -11.79 3.52
CA THR A 60 -4.98 -12.12 4.66
C THR A 60 -4.20 -11.88 5.94
N VAL A 61 -4.81 -11.19 6.88
CA VAL A 61 -4.23 -10.93 8.19
C VAL A 61 -5.12 -11.55 9.27
N ASN A 62 -4.54 -11.82 10.44
CA ASN A 62 -5.33 -12.22 11.60
C ASN A 62 -5.84 -10.95 12.28
N GLY A 63 -7.15 -10.78 12.29
CA GLY A 63 -7.77 -9.60 12.90
C GLY A 63 -7.46 -9.42 14.38
N GLU A 64 -7.18 -10.50 15.08
CA GLU A 64 -6.84 -10.45 16.50
C GLU A 64 -5.52 -9.72 16.77
N ASP A 65 -4.62 -9.68 15.81
CA ASP A 65 -3.34 -8.97 15.94
C ASP A 65 -3.52 -7.45 16.10
N PHE A 66 -4.67 -6.92 15.71
CA PHE A 66 -4.94 -5.49 15.81
C PHE A 66 -6.31 -5.14 16.45
N ALA A 67 -7.14 -6.14 16.75
CA ALA A 67 -8.50 -5.91 17.29
C ALA A 67 -8.47 -5.12 18.62
N ASN A 68 -7.50 -5.41 19.50
CA ASN A 68 -7.38 -4.74 20.78
C ASN A 68 -6.95 -3.26 20.66
N LYS A 69 -6.51 -2.83 19.49
CA LYS A 69 -6.21 -1.41 19.20
C LYS A 69 -7.44 -0.64 18.72
N LEU A 70 -8.55 -1.35 18.53
CA LEU A 70 -9.80 -0.77 18.03
C LEU A 70 -10.81 -0.62 19.16
N PRO A 71 -11.66 0.42 19.12
CA PRO A 71 -12.80 0.53 20.02
C PRO A 71 -13.68 -0.71 19.94
N SER A 72 -14.29 -1.10 21.05
CA SER A 72 -15.14 -2.31 21.14
C SER A 72 -16.25 -2.33 20.11
N ALA A 73 -16.80 -1.15 19.78
CA ALA A 73 -17.88 -1.05 18.80
C ALA A 73 -17.50 -1.51 17.39
N VAL A 74 -16.21 -1.45 17.03
CA VAL A 74 -15.72 -1.84 15.70
C VAL A 74 -14.90 -3.13 15.71
N GLN A 75 -14.59 -3.70 16.87
CA GLN A 75 -13.79 -4.93 16.96
C GLN A 75 -14.41 -6.11 16.20
N ARG A 76 -15.74 -6.15 16.10
CA ARG A 76 -16.44 -7.21 15.38
C ARG A 76 -16.11 -7.26 13.88
N PHE A 77 -15.59 -6.15 13.32
CA PHE A 77 -15.20 -6.06 11.90
C PHE A 77 -13.74 -6.48 11.67
N ALA A 78 -13.06 -6.90 12.73
CA ALA A 78 -11.67 -7.35 12.69
C ALA A 78 -11.50 -8.72 13.34
N LYS A 79 -12.55 -9.53 13.39
CA LYS A 79 -12.49 -10.88 13.96
C LYS A 79 -12.04 -11.91 12.92
N GLY A 80 -11.23 -12.86 13.38
CA GLY A 80 -10.79 -13.98 12.54
C GLY A 80 -9.84 -13.52 11.43
N ARG A 81 -9.96 -14.18 10.29
CA ARG A 81 -9.13 -13.89 9.12
C ARG A 81 -9.74 -12.74 8.32
N VAL A 82 -8.96 -11.71 8.11
CA VAL A 82 -9.40 -10.50 7.39
C VAL A 82 -8.68 -10.41 6.05
N ALA A 83 -9.47 -10.46 4.98
CA ALA A 83 -8.95 -10.32 3.62
C ALA A 83 -8.75 -8.84 3.28
N ILE A 84 -7.63 -8.54 2.63
CA ILE A 84 -7.28 -7.20 2.15
C ILE A 84 -6.93 -7.32 0.67
N GLU A 85 -7.63 -6.56 -0.17
CA GLU A 85 -7.41 -6.53 -1.61
C GLU A 85 -6.82 -5.18 -2.00
N GLN A 86 -5.70 -5.19 -2.68
CA GLN A 86 -5.04 -3.96 -3.15
C GLN A 86 -4.83 -4.04 -4.65
N THR A 87 -5.26 -2.99 -5.35
CA THR A 87 -4.99 -2.83 -6.78
C THR A 87 -4.31 -1.50 -7.00
N GLU A 88 -3.38 -1.47 -7.96
CA GLU A 88 -2.64 -0.27 -8.32
C GLU A 88 -2.61 -0.12 -9.84
N ALA A 89 -2.82 1.10 -10.32
CA ALA A 89 -2.69 1.44 -11.73
C ALA A 89 -1.60 2.50 -11.86
N TRP A 90 -0.45 2.10 -12.41
CA TRP A 90 0.73 2.94 -12.53
C TRP A 90 0.83 3.57 -13.91
N SER A 91 1.22 4.82 -13.96
CA SER A 91 1.57 5.51 -15.23
C SER A 91 2.85 4.93 -15.83
N ALA A 92 3.11 5.22 -17.10
CA ALA A 92 4.45 5.07 -17.67
C ALA A 92 5.43 5.99 -16.94
N ALA A 93 6.71 5.67 -17.00
CA ALA A 93 7.75 6.49 -16.38
C ALA A 93 8.00 7.76 -17.17
N ALA A 94 8.22 8.86 -16.46
CA ALA A 94 8.74 10.09 -17.07
C ALA A 94 10.25 9.93 -17.37
N ASP A 95 10.85 10.92 -18.02
CA ASP A 95 12.28 10.87 -18.36
C ASP A 95 13.19 10.73 -17.15
N ASP A 96 12.79 11.28 -16.02
CA ASP A 96 13.53 11.17 -14.75
C ASP A 96 13.20 9.90 -13.97
N GLY A 97 12.38 9.01 -14.52
CA GLY A 97 11.95 7.76 -13.88
C GLY A 97 10.71 7.91 -12.99
N ALA A 98 10.18 9.12 -12.83
CA ALA A 98 9.01 9.35 -12.00
C ALA A 98 7.79 8.60 -12.51
N ARG A 99 6.98 8.09 -11.58
CA ARG A 99 5.71 7.41 -11.88
C ARG A 99 4.65 7.80 -10.86
N ASP A 100 3.41 7.80 -11.31
CA ASP A 100 2.25 8.02 -10.46
C ASP A 100 1.37 6.78 -10.50
N ALA A 101 0.69 6.48 -9.38
CA ALA A 101 -0.28 5.41 -9.32
C ALA A 101 -1.57 5.86 -8.67
N ASN A 102 -2.66 5.22 -9.08
CA ASN A 102 -3.91 5.22 -8.33
C ASN A 102 -4.03 3.85 -7.66
N ALA A 103 -4.18 3.84 -6.34
CA ALA A 103 -4.29 2.63 -5.57
C ALA A 103 -5.67 2.53 -4.91
N THR A 104 -6.18 1.31 -4.82
CA THR A 104 -7.42 1.01 -4.11
C THR A 104 -7.15 -0.15 -3.16
N ILE A 105 -7.51 0.02 -1.89
CA ILE A 105 -7.39 -1.03 -0.88
C ILE A 105 -8.78 -1.30 -0.34
N LYS A 106 -9.23 -2.56 -0.43
CA LYS A 106 -10.54 -2.98 0.05
C LYS A 106 -10.41 -3.94 1.20
N VAL A 107 -11.21 -3.72 2.23
CA VAL A 107 -11.39 -4.64 3.35
C VAL A 107 -12.87 -5.01 3.38
N PRO A 108 -13.28 -6.07 2.65
CA PRO A 108 -14.70 -6.40 2.49
C PRO A 108 -15.46 -6.61 3.81
N MET A 109 -14.82 -7.21 4.80
CA MET A 109 -15.42 -7.46 6.11
C MET A 109 -15.90 -6.16 6.78
N ALA A 110 -15.17 -5.08 6.63
CA ALA A 110 -15.51 -3.76 7.16
C ALA A 110 -16.27 -2.89 6.15
N LYS A 111 -16.57 -3.43 4.97
CA LYS A 111 -17.12 -2.68 3.82
C LYS A 111 -16.37 -1.36 3.62
N ALA A 112 -15.07 -1.40 3.82
CA ALA A 112 -14.18 -0.24 3.74
C ALA A 112 -13.39 -0.27 2.45
N THR A 113 -13.22 0.91 1.87
CA THR A 113 -12.39 1.12 0.68
C THR A 113 -11.53 2.35 0.91
N ALA A 114 -10.22 2.18 0.78
CA ALA A 114 -9.27 3.28 0.72
C ALA A 114 -8.91 3.54 -0.74
N THR A 115 -8.89 4.81 -1.11
CA THR A 115 -8.36 5.24 -2.42
C THR A 115 -7.19 6.17 -2.15
N ALA A 116 -6.13 6.01 -2.91
CA ALA A 116 -4.91 6.79 -2.71
C ALA A 116 -4.23 7.07 -4.04
N THR A 117 -3.47 8.16 -4.08
CA THR A 117 -2.48 8.40 -5.13
C THR A 117 -1.10 8.17 -4.54
N ILE A 118 -0.23 7.55 -5.32
CA ILE A 118 1.16 7.30 -4.96
C ILE A 118 2.02 8.00 -6.01
N LYS A 119 2.99 8.78 -5.57
CA LYS A 119 3.92 9.46 -6.47
C LYS A 119 5.34 9.05 -6.11
N LEU A 120 6.07 8.59 -7.10
CA LEU A 120 7.50 8.32 -7.02
C LEU A 120 8.23 9.35 -7.87
N TYR A 121 9.13 10.12 -7.28
CA TYR A 121 9.92 11.06 -8.06
C TYR A 121 11.32 11.23 -7.42
N PRO A 122 12.34 11.57 -8.23
CA PRO A 122 13.68 11.72 -7.68
C PRO A 122 13.79 12.94 -6.76
N THR A 123 14.67 12.85 -5.78
CA THR A 123 15.05 14.03 -4.97
C THR A 123 15.75 15.05 -5.86
N GLU A 124 15.84 16.32 -5.40
CA GLU A 124 16.48 17.40 -6.16
C GLU A 124 17.92 17.09 -6.54
N ASP A 125 18.67 16.47 -5.63
CA ASP A 125 20.07 16.08 -5.86
C ASP A 125 20.23 14.74 -6.59
N GLY A 126 19.14 14.05 -6.89
CA GLY A 126 19.17 12.76 -7.57
C GLY A 126 19.65 11.59 -6.74
N SER A 127 19.86 11.78 -5.43
CA SER A 127 20.41 10.73 -4.56
C SER A 127 19.39 9.71 -4.11
N GLY A 128 18.10 9.98 -4.30
CA GLY A 128 17.05 9.10 -3.81
C GLY A 128 15.71 9.35 -4.49
N THR A 129 14.68 8.74 -3.93
CA THR A 129 13.29 8.86 -4.38
C THR A 129 12.42 9.35 -3.24
N VAL A 130 11.57 10.32 -3.55
CA VAL A 130 10.48 10.73 -2.68
C VAL A 130 9.27 9.86 -3.01
N VAL A 131 8.67 9.27 -1.99
CA VAL A 131 7.43 8.50 -2.11
C VAL A 131 6.35 9.28 -1.37
N GLU A 132 5.42 9.86 -2.11
CA GLU A 132 4.27 10.55 -1.54
C GLU A 132 3.03 9.71 -1.71
N THR A 133 2.28 9.53 -0.64
CA THR A 133 1.01 8.81 -0.66
C THR A 133 -0.05 9.67 -0.01
N GLU A 134 -1.16 9.88 -0.71
CA GLU A 134 -2.27 10.66 -0.21
C GLU A 134 -3.59 9.97 -0.56
N GLY A 135 -4.50 9.91 0.41
CA GLY A 135 -5.76 9.25 0.16
C GLY A 135 -6.78 9.40 1.26
N SER A 136 -7.87 8.67 1.13
CA SER A 136 -8.97 8.68 2.08
C SER A 136 -9.62 7.31 2.17
N VAL A 137 -10.40 7.11 3.24
CA VAL A 137 -11.11 5.84 3.49
C VAL A 137 -12.60 6.12 3.59
N LYS A 138 -13.42 5.21 3.04
CA LYS A 138 -14.86 5.18 3.19
C LYS A 138 -15.31 3.80 3.63
N SER A 139 -16.34 3.74 4.47
CA SER A 139 -17.01 2.50 4.82
C SER A 139 -18.52 2.71 4.67
N THR A 140 -19.21 1.70 4.12
CA THR A 140 -20.65 1.72 3.88
C THR A 140 -21.44 1.02 4.96
N ILE A 141 -20.81 0.65 6.09
CA ILE A 141 -21.54 0.03 7.20
C ILE A 141 -22.53 1.04 7.77
N PRO A 142 -23.82 0.68 7.86
CA PRO A 142 -24.84 1.60 8.39
C PRO A 142 -24.50 2.07 9.79
N LEU A 143 -24.66 3.38 10.04
CA LEU A 143 -24.44 4.06 11.32
C LEU A 143 -22.99 4.09 11.82
N MET A 144 -22.11 3.25 11.28
CA MET A 144 -20.72 3.10 11.74
C MET A 144 -19.70 3.51 10.68
N GLY A 145 -20.15 3.74 9.43
CA GLY A 145 -19.22 3.94 8.32
C GLY A 145 -18.22 5.08 8.52
N SER A 146 -18.69 6.25 8.95
CA SER A 146 -17.79 7.39 9.15
C SER A 146 -16.82 7.17 10.29
N LYS A 147 -17.22 6.49 11.36
CA LYS A 147 -16.34 6.16 12.48
C LYS A 147 -15.27 5.16 12.06
N ILE A 148 -15.66 4.14 11.30
CA ILE A 148 -14.71 3.16 10.74
C ILE A 148 -13.70 3.88 9.84
N ALA A 149 -14.15 4.76 8.97
CA ALA A 149 -13.28 5.53 8.09
C ALA A 149 -12.28 6.38 8.87
N GLN A 150 -12.74 7.11 9.88
CA GLN A 150 -11.88 7.94 10.74
C GLN A 150 -10.79 7.13 11.45
N LEU A 151 -11.14 5.92 11.92
CA LEU A 151 -10.20 5.06 12.60
C LEU A 151 -9.23 4.38 11.64
N ALA A 152 -9.70 4.07 10.42
CA ALA A 152 -8.89 3.37 9.41
C ALA A 152 -7.88 4.28 8.71
N GLU A 153 -8.22 5.55 8.46
CA GLU A 153 -7.35 6.47 7.71
C GLU A 153 -5.90 6.51 8.22
N PRO A 154 -5.64 6.75 9.53
CA PRO A 154 -4.27 6.74 10.02
C PRO A 154 -3.58 5.38 9.87
N GLN A 155 -4.34 4.30 9.99
CA GLN A 155 -3.78 2.94 9.89
C GLN A 155 -3.37 2.62 8.44
N VAL A 156 -4.16 3.04 7.46
CA VAL A 156 -3.81 2.88 6.05
C VAL A 156 -2.55 3.68 5.72
N GLY A 157 -2.48 4.93 6.16
CA GLY A 157 -1.28 5.76 5.98
C GLY A 157 -0.04 5.13 6.59
N LYS A 158 -0.14 4.65 7.82
CA LYS A 158 0.97 3.96 8.50
C LYS A 158 1.38 2.68 7.79
N PHE A 159 0.41 1.93 7.29
CA PHE A 159 0.69 0.70 6.53
C PHE A 159 1.48 1.00 5.26
N LEU A 160 1.03 1.98 4.47
CA LEU A 160 1.70 2.34 3.22
C LEU A 160 3.10 2.91 3.48
N ASN A 161 3.24 3.75 4.50
CA ASN A 161 4.54 4.27 4.91
C ASN A 161 5.46 3.15 5.41
N GLY A 162 4.93 2.22 6.19
CA GLY A 162 5.66 1.06 6.68
C GLY A 162 6.12 0.15 5.55
N LEU A 163 5.28 -0.01 4.54
CA LEU A 163 5.63 -0.77 3.33
C LEU A 163 6.83 -0.14 2.61
N THR A 164 6.84 1.19 2.48
CA THR A 164 7.96 1.91 1.87
C THR A 164 9.25 1.72 2.67
N LYS A 165 9.19 1.76 3.99
CA LYS A 165 10.36 1.51 4.85
C LYS A 165 10.87 0.08 4.74
N LYS A 166 9.97 -0.89 4.62
CA LYS A 166 10.36 -2.29 4.38
C LYS A 166 11.01 -2.46 3.03
N LEU A 167 10.55 -1.70 2.04
CA LEU A 167 11.17 -1.69 0.71
C LEU A 167 12.61 -1.20 0.77
N GLU A 168 12.88 -0.12 1.51
CA GLU A 168 14.26 0.36 1.68
C GLU A 168 15.15 -0.73 2.27
N ALA A 169 14.70 -1.40 3.33
CA ALA A 169 15.46 -2.49 3.96
C ALA A 169 15.68 -3.66 2.99
N TRP A 170 14.67 -4.02 2.21
CA TRP A 170 14.76 -5.11 1.22
C TRP A 170 15.73 -4.78 0.09
N LEU A 171 15.67 -3.55 -0.44
CA LEU A 171 16.58 -3.10 -1.50
C LEU A 171 18.04 -3.10 -1.06
N LYS A 172 18.29 -2.84 0.22
CA LYS A 172 19.63 -2.86 0.79
C LYS A 172 20.30 -4.24 0.68
N GLU A 173 19.50 -5.31 0.72
CA GLU A 173 19.98 -6.69 0.68
C GLU A 173 19.88 -7.31 -0.72
N HIS A 174 19.29 -6.62 -1.65
CA HIS A 174 19.06 -7.05 -3.02
C HIS A 174 19.50 -5.97 -4.00
#